data_7d81c5dba0031a46e8b8f0350a5bcfb7
#
_entry.id   7d81c5dba0031a46e8b8f0350a5bcfb7
#
_cell.length_a   1.000
_cell.length_b   1.000
_cell.length_c   1.000
_cell.angle_alpha   90.00
_cell.angle_beta   90.00
_cell.angle_gamma   90.00
#
_symmetry.space_group_name_H-M   'P 1'
#
loop_
_entity.id
_entity.type
_entity.pdbx_description
1 polymer ?
#
loop_
_entity_poly.entity_id
_entity_poly.type
_entity_poly.pdbx_seq_one_letter_code
_entity_poly.pdbx_strand_id
1 'polypeptide(L)'
;MRVTIRRTLLLAFLALGLAPMVLACALAFLFLQDTMQDGIRRELGQQAGAITASLDRLLFERMQNASTWSQLDAMQDVQVGDVDRRIAVFLARQQHAYGGVYRALAVADNAGMVVAASDAAAWGKPLPAYRAWKQWHGEGVDVTLSYPLQQADGKTLALIVPLVSLADQKPIGKLLLELDWQRFESLLDREEEQGRMLAIVDDARTPFAASRGLRLQTDMTLQQALAPLAGFAAGTTASTVLPQWGMQALVAIGAAPAAPGSWRSGLHALVLQPEAVAFAPVRHLAWVFLALSIVLAAAIVTVAGRISGVLAQPILALTRFSRAYRLGQPAQISAAPASSEIAELRSAFIKMVDDVEAARRKLIHSAKLAAVGEMASAIVHEIRTPLGIMRSSAQVLKREPQLTPEARELIAFVESETERLNRLVSSLLDSARPKLPALARTDCHDLLHRAGAMLKPQFDAREVALHEHFAAQDGFAFCDAEQMTQVMLNLLQNALQAAPRGGTVSMATADAGAALQVCVDDDGPGIAAPDQTLVFEVFFSKREGGVGLGLAIVQQIVTGHGGEVAVGESPAGGARFTLTLPRAAPLPA
;
A
#
# COMPACT_ATOMS: atom_id res chain seq x y z
N MET A 1 14.60 14.24 -20.88
CA MET A 1 14.88 13.67 -19.54
C MET A 1 14.28 12.25 -19.47
N ARG A 2 15.09 11.20 -19.32
CA ARG A 2 14.55 9.83 -19.14
C ARG A 2 14.01 9.69 -17.71
N VAL A 3 12.69 9.65 -17.58
CA VAL A 3 12.05 9.43 -16.28
C VAL A 3 12.36 8.00 -15.83
N THR A 4 12.90 7.84 -14.64
CA THR A 4 13.21 6.51 -14.11
C THR A 4 11.91 5.79 -13.70
N ILE A 5 11.84 4.46 -13.88
CA ILE A 5 10.68 3.62 -13.50
C ILE A 5 10.22 3.92 -12.08
N ARG A 6 11.15 4.08 -11.14
CA ARG A 6 10.84 4.44 -9.75
C ARG A 6 10.07 5.75 -9.65
N ARG A 7 10.48 6.78 -10.40
CA ARG A 7 9.83 8.11 -10.38
C ARG A 7 8.45 8.05 -11.01
N THR A 8 8.29 7.30 -12.11
CA THR A 8 6.99 7.11 -12.77
C THR A 8 6.00 6.39 -11.85
N LEU A 9 6.41 5.29 -11.21
CA LEU A 9 5.59 4.56 -10.26
C LEU A 9 5.20 5.41 -9.06
N LEU A 10 6.17 6.13 -8.48
CA LEU A 10 5.92 7.02 -7.34
C LEU A 10 4.91 8.10 -7.71
N LEU A 11 5.06 8.77 -8.86
CA LEU A 11 4.11 9.79 -9.32
C LEU A 11 2.73 9.20 -9.61
N ALA A 12 2.65 8.01 -10.20
CA ALA A 12 1.38 7.33 -10.45
C ALA A 12 0.65 6.98 -9.14
N PHE A 13 1.35 6.41 -8.15
CA PHE A 13 0.77 6.10 -6.84
C PHE A 13 0.38 7.36 -6.06
N LEU A 14 1.18 8.43 -6.13
CA LEU A 14 0.82 9.71 -5.52
C LEU A 14 -0.41 10.32 -6.20
N ALA A 15 -0.48 10.35 -7.52
CA ALA A 15 -1.64 10.88 -8.24
C ALA A 15 -2.90 10.07 -7.92
N LEU A 16 -2.81 8.74 -7.93
CA LEU A 16 -3.94 7.84 -7.67
C LEU A 16 -4.40 7.90 -6.20
N GLY A 17 -3.50 8.14 -5.26
CA GLY A 17 -3.82 8.22 -3.83
C GLY A 17 -4.20 9.62 -3.37
N LEU A 18 -3.40 10.66 -3.70
CA LEU A 18 -3.61 12.00 -3.19
C LEU A 18 -4.78 12.72 -3.86
N ALA A 19 -4.97 12.60 -5.18
CA ALA A 19 -6.02 13.34 -5.88
C ALA A 19 -7.43 12.95 -5.39
N PRO A 20 -7.84 11.66 -5.35
CA PRO A 20 -9.16 11.30 -4.83
C PRO A 20 -9.29 11.57 -3.33
N MET A 21 -8.21 11.44 -2.53
CA MET A 21 -8.21 11.78 -1.12
C MET A 21 -8.51 13.27 -0.90
N VAL A 22 -7.77 14.17 -1.59
CA VAL A 22 -7.99 15.61 -1.46
C VAL A 22 -9.41 15.98 -1.91
N LEU A 23 -9.88 15.40 -3.00
CA LEU A 23 -11.24 15.63 -3.49
C LEU A 23 -12.29 15.15 -2.46
N ALA A 24 -12.13 13.95 -1.91
CA ALA A 24 -13.06 13.40 -0.92
C ALA A 24 -13.07 14.23 0.38
N CYS A 25 -11.89 14.61 0.89
CA CYS A 25 -11.77 15.47 2.08
C CYS A 25 -12.37 16.85 1.83
N ALA A 26 -12.14 17.46 0.67
CA ALA A 26 -12.71 18.76 0.32
C ALA A 26 -14.23 18.69 0.22
N LEU A 27 -14.80 17.70 -0.47
CA LEU A 27 -16.24 17.52 -0.57
C LEU A 27 -16.90 17.26 0.80
N ALA A 28 -16.30 16.38 1.61
CA ALA A 28 -16.78 16.09 2.96
C ALA A 28 -16.73 17.33 3.85
N PHE A 29 -15.65 18.13 3.78
CA PHE A 29 -15.53 19.37 4.53
C PHE A 29 -16.58 20.40 4.09
N LEU A 30 -16.76 20.64 2.79
CA LEU A 30 -17.75 21.58 2.27
C LEU A 30 -19.17 21.18 2.68
N PHE A 31 -19.51 19.90 2.55
CA PHE A 31 -20.83 19.40 2.96
C PHE A 31 -21.07 19.58 4.46
N LEU A 32 -20.08 19.25 5.28
CA LEU A 32 -20.22 19.35 6.74
C LEU A 32 -20.22 20.81 7.20
N GLN A 33 -19.41 21.66 6.57
CA GLN A 33 -19.41 23.10 6.82
C GLN A 33 -20.79 23.71 6.54
N ASP A 34 -21.39 23.43 5.39
CA ASP A 34 -22.70 23.92 5.00
C ASP A 34 -23.79 23.43 5.96
N THR A 35 -23.78 22.14 6.26
CA THR A 35 -24.71 21.52 7.22
C THR A 35 -24.61 22.16 8.62
N MET A 36 -23.39 22.40 9.10
CA MET A 36 -23.18 23.03 10.41
C MET A 36 -23.62 24.49 10.42
N GLN A 37 -23.30 25.25 9.37
CA GLN A 37 -23.74 26.66 9.26
C GLN A 37 -25.26 26.75 9.26
N ASP A 38 -25.93 25.90 8.50
CA ASP A 38 -27.39 25.85 8.46
C ASP A 38 -27.98 25.39 9.79
N GLY A 39 -27.32 24.47 10.49
CA GLY A 39 -27.69 24.07 11.84
C GLY A 39 -27.65 25.23 12.83
N ILE A 40 -26.54 25.98 12.84
CA ILE A 40 -26.35 27.16 13.71
C ILE A 40 -27.42 28.23 13.41
N ARG A 41 -27.67 28.53 12.11
CA ARG A 41 -28.69 29.51 11.71
C ARG A 41 -30.08 29.08 12.18
N ARG A 42 -30.43 27.81 12.02
CA ARG A 42 -31.73 27.27 12.47
C ARG A 42 -31.87 27.33 13.99
N GLU A 43 -30.83 26.96 14.73
CA GLU A 43 -30.82 27.02 16.19
C GLU A 43 -31.08 28.44 16.71
N LEU A 44 -30.32 29.44 16.17
CA LEU A 44 -30.52 30.83 16.54
C LEU A 44 -31.93 31.33 16.20
N GLY A 45 -32.44 30.97 15.02
CA GLY A 45 -33.80 31.31 14.62
C GLY A 45 -34.88 30.69 15.54
N GLN A 46 -34.71 29.43 15.91
CA GLN A 46 -35.62 28.74 16.86
C GLN A 46 -35.56 29.38 18.24
N GLN A 47 -34.37 29.74 18.71
CA GLN A 47 -34.22 30.41 20.01
C GLN A 47 -34.89 31.78 20.01
N ALA A 48 -34.66 32.61 18.98
CA ALA A 48 -35.32 33.90 18.84
C ALA A 48 -36.84 33.74 18.79
N GLY A 49 -37.36 32.75 18.06
CA GLY A 49 -38.77 32.43 17.99
C GLY A 49 -39.35 32.01 19.34
N ALA A 50 -38.65 31.17 20.09
CA ALA A 50 -39.05 30.69 21.40
C ALA A 50 -39.14 31.85 22.42
N ILE A 51 -38.16 32.76 22.42
CA ILE A 51 -38.17 33.95 23.29
C ILE A 51 -39.33 34.84 22.92
N THR A 52 -39.60 35.10 21.63
CA THR A 52 -40.71 35.89 21.14
C THR A 52 -42.06 35.29 21.59
N ALA A 53 -42.23 33.98 21.42
CA ALA A 53 -43.46 33.30 21.84
C ALA A 53 -43.67 33.34 23.38
N SER A 54 -42.57 33.23 24.14
CA SER A 54 -42.63 33.33 25.60
C SER A 54 -43.01 34.74 26.04
N LEU A 55 -42.52 35.76 25.37
CA LEU A 55 -42.85 37.16 25.60
C LEU A 55 -44.35 37.45 25.30
N ASP A 56 -44.83 36.98 24.14
CA ASP A 56 -46.24 37.11 23.77
C ASP A 56 -47.15 36.47 24.79
N ARG A 57 -46.80 35.26 25.26
CA ARG A 57 -47.57 34.54 26.28
C ARG A 57 -47.61 35.31 27.61
N LEU A 58 -46.42 35.79 28.04
CA LEU A 58 -46.32 36.57 29.29
C LEU A 58 -47.19 37.83 29.25
N LEU A 59 -47.07 38.60 28.17
CA LEU A 59 -47.86 39.83 28.03
C LEU A 59 -49.36 39.54 27.92
N PHE A 60 -49.74 38.51 27.18
CA PHE A 60 -51.13 38.08 27.05
C PHE A 60 -51.72 37.69 28.40
N GLU A 61 -51.03 36.89 29.23
CA GLU A 61 -51.49 36.57 30.58
C GLU A 61 -51.69 37.83 31.46
N ARG A 62 -50.79 38.81 31.33
CA ARG A 62 -50.91 40.07 32.10
C ARG A 62 -52.06 40.91 31.61
N MET A 63 -52.36 40.92 30.32
CA MET A 63 -53.54 41.61 29.80
C MET A 63 -54.81 40.93 30.22
N GLN A 64 -54.89 39.59 30.23
CA GLN A 64 -56.01 38.86 30.76
C GLN A 64 -56.22 39.15 32.23
N ASN A 65 -55.17 39.17 33.05
CA ASN A 65 -55.27 39.55 34.45
C ASN A 65 -55.83 40.97 34.60
N ALA A 66 -55.27 41.91 33.82
CA ALA A 66 -55.75 43.29 33.88
C ALA A 66 -57.19 43.44 33.47
N SER A 67 -57.61 42.76 32.39
CA SER A 67 -59.07 42.73 32.00
C SER A 67 -59.92 42.12 33.05
N THR A 68 -59.55 40.94 33.59
CA THR A 68 -60.35 40.26 34.64
C THR A 68 -60.44 41.11 35.90
N TRP A 69 -59.32 41.71 36.32
CA TRP A 69 -59.37 42.53 37.57
C TRP A 69 -60.18 43.81 37.37
N SER A 70 -60.16 44.43 36.17
CA SER A 70 -60.95 45.62 35.90
C SER A 70 -62.47 45.41 36.04
N GLN A 71 -62.94 44.17 35.88
CA GLN A 71 -64.37 43.79 35.96
C GLN A 71 -64.82 43.36 37.36
N LEU A 72 -63.91 43.31 38.33
CA LEU A 72 -64.24 42.92 39.69
C LEU A 72 -65.14 43.97 40.34
N ASP A 73 -66.13 43.51 41.13
CA ASP A 73 -67.03 44.38 41.87
C ASP A 73 -66.28 45.36 42.78
N ALA A 74 -65.20 44.92 43.40
CA ALA A 74 -64.33 45.77 44.19
C ALA A 74 -63.83 47.04 43.47
N MET A 75 -63.70 47.02 42.14
CA MET A 75 -63.26 48.17 41.37
C MET A 75 -64.28 49.27 41.25
N GLN A 76 -65.54 48.98 41.56
CA GLN A 76 -66.62 49.99 41.62
C GLN A 76 -66.40 51.00 42.75
N ASP A 77 -65.64 50.64 43.79
CA ASP A 77 -65.36 51.49 44.94
C ASP A 77 -64.45 52.72 44.53
N VAL A 78 -63.94 52.76 43.32
CA VAL A 78 -63.26 53.96 42.79
C VAL A 78 -64.16 55.20 42.81
N GLN A 79 -65.45 55.01 42.61
CA GLN A 79 -66.46 56.11 42.62
C GLN A 79 -66.60 56.78 43.99
N VAL A 80 -66.33 56.04 45.04
CA VAL A 80 -66.41 56.52 46.44
C VAL A 80 -65.03 56.74 47.04
N GLY A 81 -63.96 56.66 46.27
CA GLY A 81 -62.58 56.92 46.71
C GLY A 81 -61.95 55.79 47.53
N ASP A 82 -62.37 54.51 47.32
CA ASP A 82 -61.89 53.29 48.03
C ASP A 82 -61.87 53.46 49.57
N VAL A 83 -62.92 54.03 50.11
CA VAL A 83 -63.05 54.36 51.56
C VAL A 83 -62.78 53.15 52.44
N ASP A 84 -63.29 51.97 52.06
CA ASP A 84 -63.11 50.72 52.79
C ASP A 84 -61.80 50.00 52.45
N ARG A 85 -60.97 50.59 51.61
CA ARG A 85 -59.64 50.03 51.14
C ARG A 85 -59.76 48.67 50.47
N ARG A 86 -60.86 48.29 49.91
CA ARG A 86 -61.06 46.99 49.24
C ARG A 86 -60.20 46.88 48.03
N ILE A 87 -60.09 47.93 47.22
CA ILE A 87 -59.19 47.98 46.04
C ILE A 87 -57.72 47.89 46.48
N ALA A 88 -57.34 48.74 47.46
CA ALA A 88 -55.97 48.77 47.94
C ALA A 88 -55.48 47.43 48.48
N VAL A 89 -56.27 46.76 49.29
CA VAL A 89 -55.99 45.42 49.85
C VAL A 89 -55.89 44.36 48.74
N PHE A 90 -56.81 44.41 47.77
CA PHE A 90 -56.74 43.52 46.59
C PHE A 90 -55.47 43.72 45.82
N LEU A 91 -55.12 44.96 45.46
CA LEU A 91 -53.91 45.28 44.68
C LEU A 91 -52.62 44.85 45.41
N ALA A 92 -52.49 45.14 46.72
CA ALA A 92 -51.37 44.73 47.53
C ALA A 92 -51.22 43.19 47.58
N ARG A 93 -52.36 42.47 47.74
CA ARG A 93 -52.34 40.99 47.69
C ARG A 93 -51.87 40.46 46.33
N GLN A 94 -52.40 41.02 45.23
CA GLN A 94 -51.99 40.61 43.88
C GLN A 94 -50.52 40.91 43.64
N GLN A 95 -50.03 42.08 43.98
CA GLN A 95 -48.57 42.41 43.83
C GLN A 95 -47.73 41.39 44.60
N HIS A 96 -48.13 41.04 45.83
CA HIS A 96 -47.41 40.04 46.63
C HIS A 96 -47.46 38.63 45.99
N ALA A 97 -48.63 38.20 45.54
CA ALA A 97 -48.92 36.87 44.98
C ALA A 97 -48.07 36.63 43.67
N TYR A 98 -47.89 37.65 42.86
CA TYR A 98 -47.11 37.59 41.64
C TYR A 98 -45.60 37.85 41.82
N GLY A 99 -45.16 37.89 43.10
CA GLY A 99 -43.69 37.76 43.42
C GLY A 99 -42.79 38.78 42.70
N GLY A 100 -43.17 40.05 42.60
CA GLY A 100 -42.38 41.12 42.03
C GLY A 100 -42.47 41.24 40.51
N VAL A 101 -43.41 40.56 39.85
CA VAL A 101 -43.72 40.80 38.42
C VAL A 101 -44.33 42.17 38.23
N TYR A 102 -45.20 42.56 39.11
CA TYR A 102 -45.76 43.89 39.16
C TYR A 102 -44.94 44.75 40.11
N ARG A 103 -44.42 45.86 39.59
CA ARG A 103 -43.74 46.87 40.39
C ARG A 103 -44.72 47.68 41.23
N ALA A 104 -45.80 48.11 40.59
CA ALA A 104 -46.91 48.82 41.25
C ALA A 104 -48.22 48.47 40.56
N LEU A 105 -49.29 48.46 41.38
CA LEU A 105 -50.64 48.37 40.92
C LEU A 105 -51.36 49.57 41.46
N ALA A 106 -52.14 50.31 40.62
CA ALA A 106 -52.88 51.49 41.04
C ALA A 106 -54.22 51.60 40.33
N VAL A 107 -55.19 52.22 40.98
CA VAL A 107 -56.46 52.62 40.42
C VAL A 107 -56.57 54.12 40.56
N ALA A 108 -56.87 54.79 39.43
CA ALA A 108 -57.10 56.23 39.42
C ALA A 108 -58.52 56.53 38.98
N ASP A 109 -59.02 57.68 39.42
CA ASP A 109 -60.26 58.23 38.96
C ASP A 109 -60.21 58.77 37.51
N ASN A 110 -61.33 59.35 37.01
CA ASN A 110 -61.40 59.93 35.69
C ASN A 110 -60.53 61.20 35.55
N ALA A 111 -60.18 61.87 36.63
CA ALA A 111 -59.23 63.00 36.65
C ALA A 111 -57.78 62.52 36.59
N GLY A 112 -57.50 61.22 36.65
CA GLY A 112 -56.17 60.64 36.65
C GLY A 112 -55.45 60.67 38.02
N MET A 113 -56.20 60.94 39.12
CA MET A 113 -55.65 60.91 40.46
C MET A 113 -55.73 59.51 41.04
N VAL A 114 -54.68 59.01 41.65
CA VAL A 114 -54.61 57.66 42.23
C VAL A 114 -55.47 57.61 43.49
N VAL A 115 -56.53 56.79 43.44
CA VAL A 115 -57.47 56.55 44.50
C VAL A 115 -57.07 55.41 45.43
N ALA A 116 -56.51 54.36 44.81
CA ALA A 116 -56.03 53.20 45.52
C ALA A 116 -54.76 52.68 44.84
N ALA A 117 -53.82 52.18 45.62
CA ALA A 117 -52.56 51.60 45.04
C ALA A 117 -52.06 50.47 46.00
N SER A 118 -51.30 49.57 45.44
CA SER A 118 -50.54 48.55 46.19
C SER A 118 -49.47 49.15 47.12
N ASP A 119 -48.92 50.32 46.74
CA ASP A 119 -48.08 51.15 47.59
C ASP A 119 -48.81 52.42 48.00
N ALA A 120 -49.00 52.59 49.30
CA ALA A 120 -49.71 53.76 49.87
C ALA A 120 -49.04 55.10 49.52
N ALA A 121 -47.74 55.12 49.21
CA ALA A 121 -47.03 56.34 48.82
C ALA A 121 -47.50 56.94 47.46
N ALA A 122 -48.21 56.19 46.67
CA ALA A 122 -48.74 56.61 45.37
C ALA A 122 -50.12 57.31 45.48
N TRP A 123 -50.84 57.19 46.63
CA TRP A 123 -52.20 57.73 46.81
C TRP A 123 -52.19 59.25 46.66
N GLY A 124 -53.21 59.75 45.99
CA GLY A 124 -53.45 61.17 45.84
C GLY A 124 -52.46 61.82 44.86
N LYS A 125 -51.60 61.05 44.18
CA LYS A 125 -50.68 61.53 43.14
C LYS A 125 -51.31 61.33 41.76
N PRO A 126 -50.97 62.16 40.79
CA PRO A 126 -51.42 61.95 39.43
C PRO A 126 -50.73 60.70 38.85
N LEU A 127 -51.41 59.95 37.97
CA LEU A 127 -50.81 58.89 37.20
C LEU A 127 -49.70 59.41 36.32
N PRO A 128 -48.58 58.71 36.17
CA PRO A 128 -47.54 59.03 35.23
C PRO A 128 -48.09 59.08 33.78
N ALA A 129 -47.55 59.99 32.97
CA ALA A 129 -47.92 60.06 31.55
C ALA A 129 -47.26 58.91 30.79
N TYR A 130 -48.03 57.92 30.42
CA TYR A 130 -47.55 56.82 29.58
C TYR A 130 -47.82 57.08 28.09
N ARG A 131 -46.83 56.83 27.25
CA ARG A 131 -47.04 56.85 25.81
C ARG A 131 -47.64 55.51 25.39
N ALA A 132 -48.87 55.54 24.86
CA ALA A 132 -49.49 54.32 24.32
C ALA A 132 -48.68 53.74 23.17
N TRP A 133 -48.54 52.40 23.20
CA TRP A 133 -47.87 51.66 22.11
C TRP A 133 -48.87 50.80 21.35
N LYS A 134 -49.60 49.89 22.02
CA LYS A 134 -50.53 48.96 21.40
C LYS A 134 -51.79 48.81 22.22
N GLN A 135 -52.95 48.61 21.57
CA GLN A 135 -54.20 48.28 22.21
C GLN A 135 -54.54 46.81 21.96
N TRP A 136 -55.03 46.16 22.99
CA TRP A 136 -55.61 44.83 22.90
C TRP A 136 -57.11 44.93 23.22
N HIS A 137 -57.94 44.42 22.31
CA HIS A 137 -59.34 44.33 22.46
C HIS A 137 -59.72 42.97 23.04
N GLY A 138 -59.95 42.90 24.35
CA GLY A 138 -60.38 41.69 25.04
C GLY A 138 -61.92 41.62 25.11
N GLU A 139 -62.40 40.52 25.71
CA GLU A 139 -63.86 40.35 25.94
C GLU A 139 -64.39 41.48 26.80
N GLY A 140 -64.86 42.55 26.14
CA GLY A 140 -65.54 43.65 26.78
C GLY A 140 -64.67 44.77 27.38
N VAL A 141 -63.38 44.69 27.30
CA VAL A 141 -62.47 45.71 27.88
C VAL A 141 -61.21 45.90 26.98
N ASP A 142 -60.86 47.15 26.74
CA ASP A 142 -59.69 47.54 26.01
C ASP A 142 -58.47 47.71 26.94
N VAL A 143 -57.39 46.96 26.70
CA VAL A 143 -56.15 47.12 27.44
C VAL A 143 -55.15 47.85 26.58
N THR A 144 -54.63 48.95 27.11
CA THR A 144 -53.59 49.75 26.43
C THR A 144 -52.21 49.40 27.03
N LEU A 145 -51.26 48.91 26.18
CA LEU A 145 -49.87 48.73 26.54
C LEU A 145 -49.15 50.07 26.26
N SER A 146 -48.25 50.43 27.16
CA SER A 146 -47.40 51.61 26.96
C SER A 146 -46.00 51.21 26.43
N TYR A 147 -45.29 52.20 25.87
CA TYR A 147 -43.84 52.08 25.77
C TYR A 147 -43.19 52.05 27.16
N PRO A 148 -42.04 51.40 27.31
CA PRO A 148 -41.34 51.43 28.57
C PRO A 148 -40.98 52.84 29.01
N LEU A 149 -41.31 53.20 30.22
CA LEU A 149 -41.01 54.50 30.81
C LEU A 149 -39.85 54.38 31.79
N GLN A 150 -38.81 55.18 31.64
CA GLN A 150 -37.74 55.30 32.61
C GLN A 150 -38.24 56.13 33.80
N GLN A 151 -38.32 55.50 34.95
CA GLN A 151 -38.62 56.15 36.23
C GLN A 151 -37.36 56.23 37.08
N ALA A 152 -37.41 56.98 38.22
CA ALA A 152 -36.25 57.13 39.11
C ALA A 152 -35.66 55.78 39.56
N ASP A 153 -36.52 54.77 39.77
CA ASP A 153 -36.15 53.45 40.29
C ASP A 153 -36.11 52.37 39.23
N GLY A 154 -36.07 52.69 37.91
CA GLY A 154 -35.95 51.73 36.83
C GLY A 154 -36.96 51.87 35.73
N LYS A 155 -36.93 50.97 34.74
CA LYS A 155 -37.86 50.93 33.63
C LYS A 155 -39.14 50.16 34.00
N THR A 156 -40.31 50.71 33.60
CA THR A 156 -41.63 50.09 33.77
C THR A 156 -42.36 50.04 32.45
N LEU A 157 -43.07 48.94 32.21
CA LEU A 157 -44.04 48.79 31.13
C LEU A 157 -45.43 48.86 31.76
N ALA A 158 -46.30 49.76 31.34
CA ALA A 158 -47.60 49.90 31.89
C ALA A 158 -48.71 49.26 31.03
N LEU A 159 -49.60 48.57 31.70
CA LEU A 159 -50.90 48.12 31.18
C LEU A 159 -51.94 49.01 31.79
N ILE A 160 -52.72 49.70 30.97
CA ILE A 160 -53.73 50.65 31.36
C ILE A 160 -55.10 50.11 30.90
N VAL A 161 -56.02 49.95 31.82
CA VAL A 161 -57.34 49.40 31.56
C VAL A 161 -58.37 50.40 32.02
N PRO A 162 -59.35 50.83 31.20
CA PRO A 162 -60.43 51.66 31.64
C PRO A 162 -61.35 50.86 32.62
N LEU A 163 -61.71 51.48 33.65
CA LEU A 163 -62.79 51.00 34.57
C LEU A 163 -64.08 51.56 34.15
N VAL A 164 -65.11 50.73 34.04
CA VAL A 164 -66.47 51.14 33.69
C VAL A 164 -67.40 50.79 34.77
N SER A 165 -68.42 51.58 34.98
CA SER A 165 -69.50 51.32 35.92
C SER A 165 -70.31 50.13 35.44
N LEU A 166 -70.56 49.15 36.36
CA LEU A 166 -71.39 48.02 36.06
C LEU A 166 -72.87 48.38 35.86
N ALA A 167 -73.32 49.53 36.40
CA ALA A 167 -74.66 49.98 36.28
C ALA A 167 -75.01 50.67 34.97
N ASP A 168 -74.19 51.60 34.50
CA ASP A 168 -74.42 52.43 33.31
C ASP A 168 -73.38 52.43 32.25
N GLN A 169 -72.39 51.57 32.39
CA GLN A 169 -71.24 51.38 31.42
C GLN A 169 -70.45 52.66 31.16
N LYS A 170 -70.55 53.67 32.03
CA LYS A 170 -69.69 54.87 31.88
C LYS A 170 -68.30 54.66 32.49
N PRO A 171 -67.26 55.33 31.93
CA PRO A 171 -65.93 55.28 32.51
C PRO A 171 -65.96 55.88 33.95
N ILE A 172 -65.41 55.15 34.88
CA ILE A 172 -65.33 55.55 36.31
C ILE A 172 -63.88 55.76 36.76
N GLY A 173 -62.89 55.29 35.97
CA GLY A 173 -61.47 55.41 36.29
C GLY A 173 -60.61 54.58 35.40
N LYS A 174 -59.39 54.33 35.85
CA LYS A 174 -58.41 53.50 35.15
C LYS A 174 -57.63 52.60 36.11
N LEU A 175 -57.47 51.33 35.76
CA LEU A 175 -56.59 50.39 36.45
C LEU A 175 -55.24 50.43 35.74
N LEU A 176 -54.14 50.62 36.48
CA LEU A 176 -52.77 50.66 36.04
C LEU A 176 -52.01 49.44 36.60
N LEU A 177 -51.41 48.68 35.76
CA LEU A 177 -50.45 47.60 36.14
C LEU A 177 -49.07 47.98 35.61
N GLU A 178 -48.15 48.32 36.50
CA GLU A 178 -46.76 48.57 36.15
C GLU A 178 -45.99 47.26 36.28
N LEU A 179 -45.52 46.73 35.17
CA LEU A 179 -44.60 45.58 35.09
C LEU A 179 -43.19 46.02 35.37
N ASP A 180 -42.46 45.25 36.19
CA ASP A 180 -41.03 45.46 36.43
C ASP A 180 -40.26 45.03 35.17
N TRP A 181 -40.04 45.98 34.27
CA TRP A 181 -39.34 45.76 33.03
C TRP A 181 -37.82 45.49 33.24
N GLN A 182 -37.26 45.98 34.34
CA GLN A 182 -35.87 45.74 34.70
C GLN A 182 -35.61 44.26 35.03
N ARG A 183 -36.59 43.60 35.66
CA ARG A 183 -36.53 42.17 35.90
C ARG A 183 -36.56 41.37 34.59
N PHE A 184 -37.33 41.85 33.61
CA PHE A 184 -37.33 41.26 32.30
C PHE A 184 -35.96 41.43 31.58
N GLU A 185 -35.34 42.59 31.66
CA GLU A 185 -33.95 42.81 31.14
C GLU A 185 -32.96 41.88 31.84
N SER A 186 -33.08 41.60 33.12
CA SER A 186 -32.21 40.66 33.84
C SER A 186 -32.32 39.21 33.36
N LEU A 187 -33.46 38.80 32.79
CA LEU A 187 -33.57 37.48 32.14
C LEU A 187 -32.81 37.44 30.83
N LEU A 188 -32.78 38.53 30.06
CA LEU A 188 -31.96 38.65 28.85
C LEU A 188 -30.48 38.61 29.18
N ASP A 189 -30.08 39.18 30.31
CA ASP A 189 -28.67 39.18 30.75
C ASP A 189 -28.14 37.76 31.08
N ARG A 190 -29.00 36.84 31.55
CA ARG A 190 -28.66 35.43 31.80
C ARG A 190 -28.39 34.64 30.51
N GLU A 191 -29.15 34.92 29.47
CA GLU A 191 -28.96 34.29 28.18
C GLU A 191 -27.65 34.75 27.47
N GLU A 192 -27.13 35.92 27.86
CA GLU A 192 -25.90 36.48 27.36
C GLU A 192 -24.66 35.68 27.80
N GLU A 193 -24.73 34.96 28.95
CA GLU A 193 -23.62 34.12 29.43
C GLU A 193 -23.17 33.06 28.42
N GLN A 194 -23.98 32.77 27.39
CA GLN A 194 -23.64 31.87 26.28
C GLN A 194 -22.94 32.58 25.10
N GLY A 195 -22.50 33.83 25.29
CA GLY A 195 -21.85 34.63 24.21
C GLY A 195 -22.82 35.13 23.15
N ARG A 196 -24.13 35.19 23.49
CA ARG A 196 -25.19 35.68 22.62
C ARG A 196 -25.73 37.00 23.20
N MET A 197 -25.86 38.01 22.38
CA MET A 197 -26.45 39.31 22.75
C MET A 197 -27.91 39.32 22.33
N LEU A 198 -28.79 39.78 23.21
CA LEU A 198 -30.24 39.79 22.98
C LEU A 198 -30.80 41.20 23.02
N ALA A 199 -31.73 41.46 22.13
CA ALA A 199 -32.58 42.67 22.20
C ALA A 199 -34.04 42.27 21.95
N ILE A 200 -34.95 43.08 22.47
CA ILE A 200 -36.35 43.01 22.11
C ILE A 200 -36.66 44.30 21.35
N VAL A 201 -37.27 44.13 20.20
CA VAL A 201 -37.63 45.22 19.30
C VAL A 201 -39.09 45.12 18.91
N ASP A 202 -39.72 46.25 18.58
CA ASP A 202 -41.06 46.29 17.98
C ASP A 202 -41.03 46.00 16.47
N ASP A 203 -42.19 46.05 15.81
CA ASP A 203 -42.34 45.89 14.37
C ASP A 203 -41.54 46.97 13.59
N ALA A 204 -41.35 48.16 14.17
CA ALA A 204 -40.55 49.25 13.61
C ALA A 204 -39.05 49.14 13.93
N ARG A 205 -38.65 48.06 14.61
CA ARG A 205 -37.28 47.84 15.11
C ARG A 205 -36.84 48.82 16.19
N THR A 206 -37.76 49.48 16.85
CA THR A 206 -37.48 50.30 18.03
C THR A 206 -37.11 49.39 19.20
N PRO A 207 -35.99 49.62 19.89
CA PRO A 207 -35.58 48.74 20.99
C PRO A 207 -36.44 48.99 22.23
N PHE A 208 -36.99 47.91 22.76
CA PHE A 208 -37.73 47.84 24.04
C PHE A 208 -36.82 47.48 25.20
N ALA A 209 -35.99 46.48 24.99
CA ALA A 209 -35.05 45.97 25.97
C ALA A 209 -33.79 45.43 25.26
N ALA A 210 -32.70 45.34 26.00
CA ALA A 210 -31.47 44.71 25.51
C ALA A 210 -30.69 44.09 26.66
N SER A 211 -29.93 43.06 26.36
CA SER A 211 -28.99 42.45 27.28
C SER A 211 -27.84 43.41 27.62
N ARG A 212 -27.17 43.15 28.73
CA ARG A 212 -26.11 44.01 29.28
C ARG A 212 -25.01 44.33 28.28
N GLY A 213 -24.51 43.33 27.55
CA GLY A 213 -23.42 43.53 26.58
C GLY A 213 -23.81 44.45 25.44
N LEU A 214 -25.05 44.39 24.97
CA LEU A 214 -25.60 45.30 24.00
C LEU A 214 -25.73 46.72 24.54
N ARG A 215 -26.11 46.86 25.83
CA ARG A 215 -26.23 48.16 26.49
C ARG A 215 -24.86 48.79 26.76
N LEU A 216 -23.86 48.02 27.06
CA LEU A 216 -22.50 48.48 27.43
C LEU A 216 -21.57 48.76 26.23
N GLN A 217 -21.88 48.18 25.08
CA GLN A 217 -20.99 48.30 23.92
C GLN A 217 -21.22 49.55 23.06
N THR A 218 -22.20 50.37 23.36
CA THR A 218 -22.59 51.52 22.52
C THR A 218 -22.63 52.83 23.27
N ASP A 219 -21.81 53.79 22.89
CA ASP A 219 -21.97 55.21 23.20
C ASP A 219 -23.12 55.85 22.42
N MET A 220 -23.66 55.13 21.41
CA MET A 220 -24.82 55.52 20.61
C MET A 220 -26.11 54.97 21.19
N THR A 221 -27.22 55.62 20.86
CA THR A 221 -28.53 55.05 21.25
C THR A 221 -28.68 53.68 20.61
N LEU A 222 -29.20 52.70 21.34
CA LEU A 222 -29.39 51.32 20.87
C LEU A 222 -30.18 51.27 19.54
N GLN A 223 -31.06 52.24 19.31
CA GLN A 223 -31.83 52.39 18.07
C GLN A 223 -30.92 52.59 16.84
N GLN A 224 -29.85 53.40 16.96
CA GLN A 224 -28.91 53.63 15.87
C GLN A 224 -28.04 52.39 15.62
N ALA A 225 -27.71 51.66 16.69
CA ALA A 225 -26.93 50.40 16.58
C ALA A 225 -27.73 49.30 15.86
N LEU A 226 -29.04 49.26 16.03
CA LEU A 226 -29.92 48.29 15.38
C LEU A 226 -30.52 48.75 14.04
N ALA A 227 -30.24 49.99 13.62
CA ALA A 227 -30.74 50.52 12.34
C ALA A 227 -30.44 49.64 11.11
N PRO A 228 -29.25 49.02 10.96
CA PRO A 228 -28.96 48.12 9.83
C PRO A 228 -29.93 46.92 9.75
N LEU A 229 -30.61 46.57 10.82
CA LEU A 229 -31.55 45.44 10.89
C LEU A 229 -32.98 45.80 10.48
N ALA A 230 -33.26 47.07 10.17
CA ALA A 230 -34.61 47.53 9.82
C ALA A 230 -35.22 46.81 8.59
N GLY A 231 -34.39 46.32 7.67
CA GLY A 231 -34.81 45.57 6.48
C GLY A 231 -35.05 44.08 6.68
N PHE A 232 -34.77 43.53 7.86
CA PHE A 232 -34.90 42.09 8.09
C PHE A 232 -36.33 41.73 8.51
N ALA A 233 -36.91 40.71 7.87
CA ALA A 233 -38.23 40.20 8.23
C ALA A 233 -38.19 39.37 9.52
N ALA A 234 -39.28 39.34 10.27
CA ALA A 234 -39.42 38.42 11.40
C ALA A 234 -39.34 36.95 10.92
N GLY A 235 -38.66 36.11 11.67
CA GLY A 235 -38.42 34.70 11.31
C GLY A 235 -37.18 34.48 10.43
N THR A 236 -36.42 35.53 10.12
CA THR A 236 -35.19 35.39 9.33
C THR A 236 -33.93 35.30 10.19
N THR A 237 -32.99 34.52 9.72
CA THR A 237 -31.63 34.48 10.27
C THR A 237 -30.64 34.83 9.14
N ALA A 238 -29.87 35.88 9.32
CA ALA A 238 -28.93 36.35 8.31
C ALA A 238 -27.63 36.85 8.95
N SER A 239 -26.55 36.81 8.17
CA SER A 239 -25.31 37.45 8.55
C SER A 239 -25.33 38.91 8.12
N THR A 240 -24.93 39.80 8.99
CA THR A 240 -24.81 41.24 8.68
C THR A 240 -23.61 41.86 9.37
N VAL A 241 -23.14 42.93 8.77
CA VAL A 241 -22.09 43.77 9.37
C VAL A 241 -22.76 44.79 10.28
N LEU A 242 -22.31 44.87 11.51
CA LEU A 242 -22.71 45.90 12.47
C LEU A 242 -21.57 46.91 12.58
N PRO A 243 -21.63 48.01 11.79
CA PRO A 243 -20.51 48.94 11.65
C PRO A 243 -20.12 49.59 12.98
N GLN A 244 -21.10 49.82 13.85
CA GLN A 244 -20.90 50.46 15.16
C GLN A 244 -20.01 49.62 16.07
N TRP A 245 -20.02 48.29 15.87
CA TRP A 245 -19.22 47.36 16.67
C TRP A 245 -18.05 46.75 15.90
N GLY A 246 -17.88 47.17 14.62
CA GLY A 246 -16.77 46.70 13.79
C GLY A 246 -16.75 45.20 13.57
N MET A 247 -17.89 44.51 13.72
CA MET A 247 -17.96 43.06 13.64
C MET A 247 -19.04 42.58 12.67
N GLN A 248 -18.81 41.38 12.15
CA GLN A 248 -19.83 40.59 11.47
C GLN A 248 -20.57 39.76 12.53
N ALA A 249 -21.89 39.81 12.50
CA ALA A 249 -22.72 39.07 13.41
C ALA A 249 -23.80 38.29 12.65
N LEU A 250 -24.08 37.09 13.16
CA LEU A 250 -25.24 36.32 12.78
C LEU A 250 -26.42 36.83 13.61
N VAL A 251 -27.46 37.28 12.92
CA VAL A 251 -28.64 37.89 13.53
C VAL A 251 -29.85 37.04 13.22
N ALA A 252 -30.59 36.66 14.27
CA ALA A 252 -31.86 35.97 14.15
C ALA A 252 -32.96 36.85 14.73
N ILE A 253 -34.04 37.04 13.98
CA ILE A 253 -35.24 37.76 14.43
C ILE A 253 -36.35 36.75 14.66
N GLY A 254 -36.84 36.71 15.90
CA GLY A 254 -37.88 35.79 16.28
C GLY A 254 -39.23 36.13 15.64
N ALA A 255 -39.90 35.08 15.16
CA ALA A 255 -41.31 35.15 14.82
C ALA A 255 -42.06 34.16 15.72
N ALA A 256 -43.10 34.60 16.38
CA ALA A 256 -43.96 33.68 17.09
C ALA A 256 -44.70 32.77 16.11
N PRO A 257 -44.84 31.48 16.40
CA PRO A 257 -45.61 30.57 15.55
C PRO A 257 -47.05 31.10 15.39
N ALA A 258 -47.50 31.14 14.14
CA ALA A 258 -48.80 31.66 13.79
C ALA A 258 -49.90 30.65 14.15
N ALA A 259 -50.46 30.73 15.35
CA ALA A 259 -51.76 30.09 15.61
C ALA A 259 -52.87 31.06 15.14
N PRO A 260 -53.86 30.58 14.36
CA PRO A 260 -54.96 31.42 13.92
C PRO A 260 -55.70 31.97 15.15
N GLY A 261 -55.84 33.31 15.23
CA GLY A 261 -56.52 33.98 16.34
C GLY A 261 -55.67 34.23 17.60
N SER A 262 -54.38 33.85 17.62
CA SER A 262 -53.49 34.20 18.73
C SER A 262 -53.12 35.67 18.71
N TRP A 263 -53.27 36.34 19.87
CA TRP A 263 -52.79 37.71 20.03
C TRP A 263 -51.27 37.78 19.93
N ARG A 264 -50.77 38.84 19.32
CA ARG A 264 -49.32 39.10 19.18
C ARG A 264 -49.00 40.47 19.74
N SER A 265 -47.98 40.54 20.54
CA SER A 265 -47.47 41.80 21.07
C SER A 265 -46.93 42.71 20.00
N GLY A 266 -46.37 42.17 18.88
CA GLY A 266 -45.56 42.88 17.92
C GLY A 266 -44.15 43.13 18.42
N LEU A 267 -43.77 42.48 19.49
CA LEU A 267 -42.39 42.44 19.96
C LEU A 267 -41.68 41.23 19.38
N HIS A 268 -40.45 41.41 18.98
CA HIS A 268 -39.60 40.38 18.42
C HIS A 268 -38.32 40.29 19.21
N ALA A 269 -37.95 39.09 19.58
CA ALA A 269 -36.63 38.84 20.14
C ALA A 269 -35.60 38.83 18.99
N LEU A 270 -34.55 39.54 19.21
CA LEU A 270 -33.41 39.65 18.33
C LEU A 270 -32.22 39.01 19.02
N VAL A 271 -31.72 37.93 18.44
CA VAL A 271 -30.52 37.23 18.92
C VAL A 271 -29.37 37.53 18.00
N LEU A 272 -28.32 38.09 18.56
CA LEU A 272 -27.09 38.44 17.83
C LEU A 272 -25.93 37.61 18.37
N GLN A 273 -25.18 37.00 17.49
CA GLN A 273 -23.97 36.27 17.87
C GLN A 273 -22.83 36.67 16.91
N PRO A 274 -21.66 37.10 17.41
CA PRO A 274 -20.51 37.37 16.55
C PRO A 274 -20.18 36.13 15.70
N GLU A 275 -19.97 36.31 14.39
CA GLU A 275 -19.65 35.18 13.50
C GLU A 275 -18.40 34.42 13.95
N ALA A 276 -17.45 35.14 14.52
CA ALA A 276 -16.24 34.55 15.07
C ALA A 276 -16.52 33.54 16.18
N VAL A 277 -17.60 33.73 16.94
CA VAL A 277 -18.04 32.81 18.00
C VAL A 277 -18.98 31.74 17.43
N ALA A 278 -19.98 32.17 16.65
CA ALA A 278 -20.97 31.28 16.05
C ALA A 278 -20.31 30.17 15.20
N PHE A 279 -19.32 30.54 14.37
CA PHE A 279 -18.63 29.59 13.50
C PHE A 279 -17.31 29.05 14.08
N ALA A 280 -17.03 29.24 15.36
CA ALA A 280 -15.86 28.64 16.00
C ALA A 280 -15.81 27.11 15.85
N PRO A 281 -16.90 26.34 16.00
CA PRO A 281 -16.90 24.90 15.77
C PRO A 281 -16.54 24.53 14.33
N VAL A 282 -16.97 25.33 13.34
CA VAL A 282 -16.64 25.12 11.92
C VAL A 282 -15.14 25.32 11.68
N ARG A 283 -14.54 26.35 12.31
CA ARG A 283 -13.08 26.57 12.23
C ARG A 283 -12.29 25.43 12.90
N HIS A 284 -12.74 24.93 14.04
CA HIS A 284 -12.15 23.75 14.66
C HIS A 284 -12.20 22.54 13.74
N LEU A 285 -13.34 22.33 13.10
CA LEU A 285 -13.51 21.26 12.12
C LEU A 285 -12.52 21.41 10.96
N ALA A 286 -12.32 22.64 10.43
CA ALA A 286 -11.36 22.90 9.38
C ALA A 286 -9.93 22.49 9.78
N TRP A 287 -9.50 22.81 11.01
CA TRP A 287 -8.21 22.39 11.52
C TRP A 287 -8.08 20.87 11.67
N VAL A 288 -9.14 20.19 12.12
CA VAL A 288 -9.17 18.72 12.23
C VAL A 288 -9.04 18.08 10.84
N PHE A 289 -9.81 18.58 9.85
CA PHE A 289 -9.72 18.07 8.48
C PHE A 289 -8.35 18.33 7.85
N LEU A 290 -7.75 19.50 8.10
CA LEU A 290 -6.40 19.81 7.64
C LEU A 290 -5.38 18.87 8.26
N ALA A 291 -5.41 18.67 9.57
CA ALA A 291 -4.50 17.78 10.27
C ALA A 291 -4.65 16.32 9.77
N LEU A 292 -5.88 15.83 9.64
CA LEU A 292 -6.19 14.50 9.10
C LEU A 292 -5.66 14.35 7.67
N SER A 293 -5.87 15.36 6.82
CA SER A 293 -5.39 15.36 5.44
C SER A 293 -3.87 15.30 5.35
N ILE A 294 -3.16 16.02 6.23
CA ILE A 294 -1.69 15.99 6.31
C ILE A 294 -1.20 14.60 6.73
N VAL A 295 -1.81 14.01 7.78
CA VAL A 295 -1.45 12.67 8.25
C VAL A 295 -1.68 11.62 7.17
N LEU A 296 -2.83 11.68 6.51
CA LEU A 296 -3.17 10.74 5.43
C LEU A 296 -2.27 10.91 4.21
N ALA A 297 -1.95 12.16 3.83
CA ALA A 297 -1.00 12.46 2.77
C ALA A 297 0.40 11.92 3.10
N ALA A 298 0.88 12.11 4.32
CA ALA A 298 2.16 11.56 4.78
C ALA A 298 2.18 10.03 4.74
N ALA A 299 1.08 9.38 5.14
CA ALA A 299 0.92 7.93 5.04
C ALA A 299 0.97 7.45 3.58
N ILE A 300 0.24 8.11 2.67
CA ILE A 300 0.24 7.80 1.23
C ILE A 300 1.64 7.96 0.64
N VAL A 301 2.33 9.06 0.95
CA VAL A 301 3.71 9.31 0.48
C VAL A 301 4.66 8.23 0.98
N THR A 302 4.54 7.85 2.25
CA THR A 302 5.38 6.82 2.86
C THR A 302 5.13 5.45 2.22
N VAL A 303 3.86 5.06 2.06
CA VAL A 303 3.47 3.79 1.44
C VAL A 303 3.88 3.76 -0.03
N ALA A 304 3.59 4.82 -0.80
CA ALA A 304 3.99 4.93 -2.20
C ALA A 304 5.51 4.86 -2.37
N GLY A 305 6.26 5.51 -1.48
CA GLY A 305 7.72 5.46 -1.46
C GLY A 305 8.27 4.06 -1.20
N ARG A 306 7.69 3.34 -0.23
CA ARG A 306 8.06 1.95 0.10
C ARG A 306 7.71 1.00 -1.04
N ILE A 307 6.47 1.04 -1.56
CA ILE A 307 6.03 0.18 -2.67
C ILE A 307 6.89 0.44 -3.91
N SER A 308 7.10 1.71 -4.28
CA SER A 308 7.96 2.07 -5.40
C SER A 308 9.40 1.58 -5.21
N GLY A 309 9.92 1.60 -3.98
CA GLY A 309 11.24 1.06 -3.65
C GLY A 309 11.31 -0.46 -3.81
N VAL A 310 10.35 -1.18 -3.21
CA VAL A 310 10.30 -2.65 -3.25
C VAL A 310 10.12 -3.18 -4.67
N LEU A 311 9.32 -2.51 -5.51
CA LEU A 311 9.10 -2.93 -6.90
C LEU A 311 10.23 -2.51 -7.84
N ALA A 312 10.73 -1.27 -7.71
CA ALA A 312 11.70 -0.74 -8.66
C ALA A 312 13.14 -1.22 -8.41
N GLN A 313 13.55 -1.44 -7.17
CA GLN A 313 14.93 -1.82 -6.85
C GLN A 313 15.37 -3.16 -7.47
N PRO A 314 14.59 -4.25 -7.35
CA PRO A 314 14.97 -5.52 -7.96
C PRO A 314 15.05 -5.46 -9.50
N ILE A 315 14.13 -4.75 -10.14
CA ILE A 315 14.12 -4.57 -11.60
C ILE A 315 15.36 -3.78 -12.06
N LEU A 316 15.72 -2.73 -11.33
CA LEU A 316 16.94 -1.96 -11.62
C LEU A 316 18.21 -2.79 -11.37
N ALA A 317 18.21 -3.66 -10.35
CA ALA A 317 19.32 -4.57 -10.09
C ALA A 317 19.51 -5.57 -11.25
N LEU A 318 18.44 -6.19 -11.73
CA LEU A 318 18.46 -7.08 -12.91
C LEU A 318 18.95 -6.35 -14.17
N THR A 319 18.49 -5.11 -14.37
CA THR A 319 18.94 -4.29 -15.51
C THR A 319 20.43 -3.97 -15.44
N ARG A 320 20.95 -3.67 -14.23
CA ARG A 320 22.40 -3.42 -14.03
C ARG A 320 23.22 -4.68 -14.26
N PHE A 321 22.76 -5.81 -13.71
CA PHE A 321 23.41 -7.10 -13.92
C PHE A 321 23.47 -7.46 -15.41
N SER A 322 22.36 -7.36 -16.14
CA SER A 322 22.30 -7.62 -17.58
C SER A 322 23.30 -6.76 -18.37
N ARG A 323 23.45 -5.48 -17.99
CA ARG A 323 24.45 -4.60 -18.63
C ARG A 323 25.89 -5.00 -18.30
N ALA A 324 26.17 -5.30 -17.04
CA ALA A 324 27.51 -5.70 -16.61
C ALA A 324 27.92 -7.04 -17.24
N TYR A 325 26.99 -8.01 -17.30
CA TYR A 325 27.20 -9.29 -17.96
C TYR A 325 27.56 -9.12 -19.45
N ARG A 326 26.83 -8.25 -20.16
CA ARG A 326 27.14 -7.95 -21.58
C ARG A 326 28.53 -7.34 -21.78
N LEU A 327 29.03 -6.61 -20.78
CA LEU A 327 30.36 -5.97 -20.80
C LEU A 327 31.47 -6.89 -20.28
N GLY A 328 31.16 -8.13 -19.92
CA GLY A 328 32.13 -9.08 -19.38
C GLY A 328 32.64 -8.75 -17.97
N GLN A 329 31.91 -7.87 -17.23
CA GLN A 329 32.31 -7.48 -15.89
C GLN A 329 31.72 -8.44 -14.85
N PRO A 330 32.47 -8.77 -13.78
CA PRO A 330 31.93 -9.59 -12.70
C PRO A 330 30.78 -8.84 -12.02
N ALA A 331 29.59 -9.39 -12.08
CA ALA A 331 28.42 -8.82 -11.46
C ALA A 331 27.72 -9.87 -10.61
N GLN A 332 27.41 -9.52 -9.36
CA GLN A 332 26.59 -10.35 -8.49
C GLN A 332 25.17 -9.79 -8.43
N ILE A 333 24.20 -10.68 -8.52
CA ILE A 333 22.79 -10.30 -8.31
C ILE A 333 22.56 -10.23 -6.81
N SER A 334 22.33 -9.01 -6.29
CA SER A 334 21.98 -8.80 -4.88
C SER A 334 20.71 -9.55 -4.52
N ALA A 335 20.73 -10.24 -3.37
CA ALA A 335 19.59 -10.96 -2.79
C ALA A 335 18.59 -10.00 -2.09
N ALA A 336 18.26 -8.85 -2.71
CA ALA A 336 17.28 -7.93 -2.13
C ALA A 336 15.91 -8.63 -1.97
N PRO A 337 15.16 -8.33 -0.90
CA PRO A 337 13.81 -8.85 -0.72
C PRO A 337 12.94 -8.41 -1.90
N ALA A 338 12.27 -9.36 -2.53
CA ALA A 338 11.43 -9.17 -3.69
C ALA A 338 10.12 -9.93 -3.51
N SER A 339 9.06 -9.52 -4.22
CA SER A 339 7.84 -10.34 -4.29
C SER A 339 8.14 -11.70 -4.93
N SER A 340 7.23 -12.67 -4.75
CA SER A 340 7.37 -14.03 -5.29
C SER A 340 7.63 -14.02 -6.79
N GLU A 341 6.91 -13.18 -7.54
CA GLU A 341 7.01 -13.06 -9.00
C GLU A 341 8.35 -12.48 -9.45
N ILE A 342 8.86 -11.50 -8.71
CA ILE A 342 10.17 -10.92 -9.00
C ILE A 342 11.29 -11.88 -8.62
N ALA A 343 11.11 -12.68 -7.56
CA ALA A 343 12.05 -13.73 -7.18
C ALA A 343 12.10 -14.84 -8.24
N GLU A 344 10.95 -15.24 -8.77
CA GLU A 344 10.84 -16.20 -9.88
C GLU A 344 11.50 -15.68 -11.16
N LEU A 345 11.20 -14.43 -11.53
CA LEU A 345 11.86 -13.77 -12.67
C LEU A 345 13.38 -13.75 -12.52
N ARG A 346 13.87 -13.46 -11.31
CA ARG A 346 15.31 -13.48 -11.01
C ARG A 346 15.90 -14.87 -11.19
N SER A 347 15.25 -15.92 -10.67
CA SER A 347 15.74 -17.28 -10.77
C SER A 347 15.75 -17.79 -12.23
N ALA A 348 14.69 -17.49 -12.99
CA ALA A 348 14.62 -17.79 -14.41
C ALA A 348 15.72 -17.08 -15.21
N PHE A 349 16.00 -15.82 -14.89
CA PHE A 349 17.05 -15.06 -15.54
C PHE A 349 18.46 -15.60 -15.23
N ILE A 350 18.73 -15.99 -13.97
CA ILE A 350 20.00 -16.64 -13.58
C ILE A 350 20.19 -17.93 -14.35
N LYS A 351 19.15 -18.79 -14.36
CA LYS A 351 19.19 -20.06 -15.11
C LYS A 351 19.48 -19.84 -16.59
N MET A 352 18.84 -18.86 -17.21
CA MET A 352 19.11 -18.52 -18.61
C MET A 352 20.57 -18.12 -18.86
N VAL A 353 21.18 -17.36 -17.95
CA VAL A 353 22.59 -16.98 -18.05
C VAL A 353 23.51 -18.20 -17.94
N ASP A 354 23.23 -19.10 -16.99
CA ASP A 354 23.99 -20.33 -16.79
C ASP A 354 23.88 -21.25 -18.02
N ASP A 355 22.69 -21.38 -18.60
CA ASP A 355 22.43 -22.18 -19.80
C ASP A 355 23.20 -21.60 -21.01
N VAL A 356 23.23 -20.29 -21.19
CA VAL A 356 23.99 -19.60 -22.24
C VAL A 356 25.48 -19.82 -22.07
N GLU A 357 26.00 -19.74 -20.85
CA GLU A 357 27.44 -20.00 -20.60
C GLU A 357 27.80 -21.46 -20.81
N ALA A 358 26.94 -22.40 -20.45
CA ALA A 358 27.15 -23.82 -20.69
C ALA A 358 27.17 -24.12 -22.23
N ALA A 359 26.21 -23.53 -22.96
CA ALA A 359 26.18 -23.66 -24.43
C ALA A 359 27.43 -23.06 -25.09
N ARG A 360 27.88 -21.89 -24.63
CA ARG A 360 29.09 -21.24 -25.14
C ARG A 360 30.33 -22.10 -24.90
N ARG A 361 30.47 -22.70 -23.71
CA ARG A 361 31.59 -23.62 -23.41
C ARG A 361 31.58 -24.83 -24.33
N LYS A 362 30.43 -25.45 -24.57
CA LYS A 362 30.28 -26.56 -25.52
C LYS A 362 30.68 -26.16 -26.94
N LEU A 363 30.24 -24.99 -27.41
CA LEU A 363 30.58 -24.49 -28.75
C LEU A 363 32.10 -24.25 -28.90
N ILE A 364 32.76 -23.65 -27.90
CA ILE A 364 34.21 -23.42 -27.93
C ILE A 364 34.94 -24.74 -27.95
N HIS A 365 34.55 -25.72 -27.15
CA HIS A 365 35.13 -27.06 -27.11
C HIS A 365 34.97 -27.77 -28.46
N SER A 366 33.79 -27.77 -29.03
CA SER A 366 33.49 -28.37 -30.34
C SER A 366 34.30 -27.68 -31.48
N ALA A 367 34.37 -26.37 -31.48
CA ALA A 367 35.14 -25.62 -32.46
C ALA A 367 36.65 -25.93 -32.36
N LYS A 368 37.18 -26.10 -31.13
CA LYS A 368 38.59 -26.47 -30.89
C LYS A 368 38.88 -27.87 -31.40
N LEU A 369 37.99 -28.84 -31.16
CA LEU A 369 38.13 -30.20 -31.68
C LEU A 369 38.04 -30.24 -33.22
N ALA A 370 37.12 -29.50 -33.82
CA ALA A 370 36.98 -29.43 -35.27
C ALA A 370 38.25 -28.87 -35.96
N ALA A 371 38.82 -27.79 -35.41
CA ALA A 371 40.05 -27.20 -35.92
C ALA A 371 41.23 -28.16 -35.81
N VAL A 372 41.36 -28.89 -34.69
CA VAL A 372 42.39 -29.93 -34.52
C VAL A 372 42.17 -31.07 -35.51
N GLY A 373 40.94 -31.49 -35.75
CA GLY A 373 40.59 -32.54 -36.71
C GLY A 373 40.95 -32.19 -38.18
N GLU A 374 40.73 -30.95 -38.57
CA GLU A 374 41.06 -30.48 -39.92
C GLU A 374 42.58 -30.42 -40.13
N MET A 375 43.33 -29.86 -39.17
CA MET A 375 44.78 -29.81 -39.20
C MET A 375 45.42 -31.21 -39.12
N ALA A 376 44.90 -32.08 -38.25
CA ALA A 376 45.40 -33.45 -38.10
C ALA A 376 45.32 -34.23 -39.42
N SER A 377 44.23 -34.08 -40.17
CA SER A 377 44.05 -34.78 -41.44
C SER A 377 45.10 -34.40 -42.47
N ALA A 378 45.47 -33.13 -42.58
CA ALA A 378 46.49 -32.66 -43.46
C ALA A 378 47.87 -33.14 -43.04
N ILE A 379 48.20 -33.00 -41.74
CA ILE A 379 49.53 -33.42 -41.19
C ILE A 379 49.73 -34.92 -41.31
N VAL A 380 48.71 -35.74 -41.05
CA VAL A 380 48.78 -37.19 -41.16
C VAL A 380 49.13 -37.61 -42.60
N HIS A 381 48.52 -37.01 -43.60
CA HIS A 381 48.79 -37.29 -44.98
C HIS A 381 50.25 -36.96 -45.35
N GLU A 382 50.75 -35.80 -44.88
CA GLU A 382 52.14 -35.37 -45.15
C GLU A 382 53.18 -36.18 -44.37
N ILE A 383 52.86 -36.72 -43.20
CA ILE A 383 53.75 -37.58 -42.40
C ILE A 383 53.76 -39.04 -42.95
N ARG A 384 52.58 -39.56 -43.36
CA ARG A 384 52.49 -40.95 -43.86
C ARG A 384 53.32 -41.20 -45.06
N THR A 385 53.45 -40.22 -45.94
CA THR A 385 54.28 -40.32 -47.18
C THR A 385 55.79 -40.56 -46.88
N PRO A 386 56.51 -39.74 -46.08
CA PRO A 386 57.94 -40.00 -45.77
C PRO A 386 58.11 -41.29 -44.93
N LEU A 387 57.13 -41.62 -44.03
CA LEU A 387 57.23 -42.90 -43.32
C LEU A 387 57.10 -44.09 -44.26
N GLY A 388 56.19 -44.01 -45.24
CA GLY A 388 56.08 -45.04 -46.30
C GLY A 388 57.35 -45.24 -47.07
N ILE A 389 58.06 -44.15 -47.44
CA ILE A 389 59.34 -44.17 -48.13
C ILE A 389 60.40 -44.81 -47.24
N MET A 390 60.53 -44.38 -45.96
CA MET A 390 61.49 -44.94 -45.01
C MET A 390 61.29 -46.44 -44.82
N ARG A 391 60.04 -46.91 -44.66
CA ARG A 391 59.72 -48.32 -44.56
C ARG A 391 60.08 -49.12 -45.79
N SER A 392 59.71 -48.57 -46.98
CA SER A 392 60.06 -49.22 -48.25
C SER A 392 61.55 -49.31 -48.47
N SER A 393 62.27 -48.23 -48.10
CA SER A 393 63.77 -48.21 -48.22
C SER A 393 64.37 -49.23 -47.24
N ALA A 394 63.93 -49.32 -46.02
CA ALA A 394 64.39 -50.31 -45.05
C ALA A 394 64.08 -51.73 -45.52
N GLN A 395 62.91 -52.00 -46.12
CA GLN A 395 62.55 -53.30 -46.67
C GLN A 395 63.44 -53.68 -47.89
N VAL A 396 63.79 -52.73 -48.75
CA VAL A 396 64.69 -52.97 -49.87
C VAL A 396 66.08 -53.26 -49.38
N LEU A 397 66.59 -52.47 -48.43
CA LEU A 397 67.91 -52.69 -47.82
C LEU A 397 67.99 -54.05 -47.12
N LYS A 398 66.92 -54.51 -46.43
CA LYS A 398 66.90 -55.81 -45.78
C LYS A 398 67.08 -57.01 -46.71
N ARG A 399 66.82 -56.82 -47.99
CA ARG A 399 66.97 -57.86 -49.00
C ARG A 399 68.39 -57.96 -49.57
N GLU A 400 69.32 -57.04 -49.17
CA GLU A 400 70.68 -57.04 -49.63
C GLU A 400 71.45 -58.26 -49.04
N PRO A 401 72.05 -59.12 -49.87
CA PRO A 401 72.67 -60.35 -49.40
C PRO A 401 73.93 -60.16 -48.52
N GLN A 402 74.64 -59.04 -48.65
CA GLN A 402 75.88 -58.76 -47.93
C GLN A 402 75.77 -57.87 -46.71
N LEU A 403 74.63 -57.85 -46.05
CA LEU A 403 74.41 -57.04 -44.84
C LEU A 403 75.20 -57.66 -43.66
N THR A 404 75.91 -56.79 -42.91
CA THR A 404 76.45 -57.20 -41.60
C THR A 404 75.35 -57.42 -40.57
N PRO A 405 75.58 -58.21 -39.53
CA PRO A 405 74.57 -58.42 -38.48
C PRO A 405 74.07 -57.10 -37.84
N GLU A 406 74.99 -56.17 -37.59
CA GLU A 406 74.68 -54.83 -37.02
C GLU A 406 73.83 -54.00 -37.97
N ALA A 407 74.11 -54.03 -39.30
CA ALA A 407 73.29 -53.34 -40.28
C ALA A 407 71.86 -53.90 -40.37
N ARG A 408 71.73 -55.25 -40.23
CA ARG A 408 70.43 -55.90 -40.23
C ARG A 408 69.62 -55.52 -39.01
N GLU A 409 70.24 -55.40 -37.83
CA GLU A 409 69.60 -54.93 -36.61
C GLU A 409 69.12 -53.46 -36.70
N LEU A 410 69.97 -52.59 -37.23
CA LEU A 410 69.60 -51.17 -37.48
C LEU A 410 68.46 -51.06 -38.47
N ILE A 411 68.41 -51.85 -39.53
CA ILE A 411 67.27 -51.85 -40.48
C ILE A 411 65.97 -52.34 -39.80
N ALA A 412 66.09 -53.40 -39.01
CA ALA A 412 64.92 -53.86 -38.23
C ALA A 412 64.46 -52.83 -37.24
N PHE A 413 65.36 -52.07 -36.62
CA PHE A 413 64.99 -50.94 -35.74
C PHE A 413 64.30 -49.82 -36.50
N VAL A 414 64.82 -49.40 -37.68
CA VAL A 414 64.17 -48.37 -38.53
C VAL A 414 62.76 -48.84 -38.95
N GLU A 415 62.60 -50.09 -39.35
CA GLU A 415 61.34 -50.66 -39.76
C GLU A 415 60.31 -50.61 -38.57
N SER A 416 60.76 -51.06 -37.40
CA SER A 416 59.94 -51.06 -36.22
C SER A 416 59.51 -49.67 -35.74
N GLU A 417 60.44 -48.67 -35.83
CA GLU A 417 60.17 -47.30 -35.44
C GLU A 417 59.27 -46.59 -36.46
N THR A 418 59.43 -46.86 -37.76
CA THR A 418 58.55 -46.37 -38.79
C THR A 418 57.09 -46.89 -38.60
N GLU A 419 56.96 -48.15 -38.25
CA GLU A 419 55.68 -48.76 -37.99
C GLU A 419 55.02 -48.24 -36.69
N ARG A 420 55.86 -47.94 -35.70
CA ARG A 420 55.41 -47.24 -34.46
C ARG A 420 54.87 -45.86 -34.74
N LEU A 421 55.63 -45.03 -35.53
CA LEU A 421 55.22 -43.70 -35.94
C LEU A 421 53.93 -43.71 -36.78
N ASN A 422 53.78 -44.69 -37.69
CA ASN A 422 52.51 -44.80 -38.46
C ASN A 422 51.30 -45.10 -37.60
N ARG A 423 51.44 -45.96 -36.56
CA ARG A 423 50.42 -46.22 -35.62
C ARG A 423 50.03 -44.94 -34.80
N LEU A 424 51.03 -44.19 -34.37
CA LEU A 424 50.81 -42.91 -33.66
C LEU A 424 50.01 -41.90 -34.47
N VAL A 425 50.42 -41.74 -35.74
CA VAL A 425 49.76 -40.82 -36.67
C VAL A 425 48.36 -41.26 -36.99
N SER A 426 48.08 -42.56 -37.10
CA SER A 426 46.72 -43.08 -37.27
C SER A 426 45.86 -42.85 -36.04
N SER A 427 46.38 -43.08 -34.85
CA SER A 427 45.67 -42.85 -33.58
C SER A 427 45.33 -41.36 -33.38
N LEU A 428 46.17 -40.44 -33.82
CA LEU A 428 45.91 -39.00 -33.79
C LEU A 428 44.69 -38.65 -34.68
N LEU A 429 44.64 -39.24 -35.90
CA LEU A 429 43.53 -39.01 -36.82
C LEU A 429 42.20 -39.55 -36.28
N ASP A 430 42.23 -40.75 -35.70
CA ASP A 430 41.04 -41.38 -35.11
C ASP A 430 40.50 -40.58 -33.93
N SER A 431 41.41 -39.97 -33.13
CA SER A 431 41.02 -39.07 -32.04
C SER A 431 40.45 -37.73 -32.54
N ALA A 432 40.87 -37.25 -33.69
CA ALA A 432 40.47 -35.97 -34.24
C ALA A 432 39.18 -36.02 -35.09
N ARG A 433 38.80 -37.18 -35.60
CA ARG A 433 37.59 -37.41 -36.40
C ARG A 433 36.77 -38.58 -35.84
N PRO A 434 35.91 -38.37 -34.84
CA PRO A 434 35.04 -39.42 -34.35
C PRO A 434 34.10 -39.88 -35.47
N LYS A 435 34.13 -41.15 -35.78
CA LYS A 435 33.14 -41.78 -36.64
C LYS A 435 31.84 -41.96 -35.82
N LEU A 436 30.71 -41.60 -36.41
CA LEU A 436 29.43 -41.92 -35.80
C LEU A 436 29.29 -43.44 -35.61
N PRO A 437 28.95 -43.97 -34.43
CA PRO A 437 28.85 -45.40 -34.22
C PRO A 437 27.66 -45.99 -35.00
N ALA A 438 27.88 -47.10 -35.65
CA ALA A 438 26.84 -47.93 -36.24
C ALA A 438 26.24 -48.85 -35.17
N LEU A 439 25.35 -48.30 -34.37
CA LEU A 439 24.76 -49.01 -33.22
C LEU A 439 23.91 -50.20 -33.66
N ALA A 440 24.29 -51.37 -33.24
CA ALA A 440 23.54 -52.62 -33.42
C ALA A 440 23.50 -53.43 -32.11
N ARG A 441 22.53 -54.31 -32.00
CA ARG A 441 22.49 -55.26 -30.87
C ARG A 441 23.66 -56.25 -31.01
N THR A 442 24.68 -56.07 -30.20
CA THR A 442 25.95 -56.80 -30.27
C THR A 442 26.09 -57.68 -29.04
N ASP A 443 26.53 -58.95 -29.25
CA ASP A 443 26.97 -59.83 -28.17
C ASP A 443 28.36 -59.38 -27.68
N CYS A 444 28.38 -58.75 -26.52
CA CYS A 444 29.64 -58.26 -25.92
C CYS A 444 30.48 -59.42 -25.35
N HIS A 445 29.92 -60.55 -24.94
CA HIS A 445 30.69 -61.69 -24.48
C HIS A 445 31.56 -62.23 -25.63
N ASP A 446 30.96 -62.45 -26.81
CA ASP A 446 31.69 -62.89 -28.00
C ASP A 446 32.74 -61.87 -28.45
N LEU A 447 32.41 -60.55 -28.38
CA LEU A 447 33.36 -59.48 -28.69
C LEU A 447 34.54 -59.47 -27.72
N LEU A 448 34.31 -59.57 -26.41
CA LEU A 448 35.34 -59.58 -25.39
C LEU A 448 36.26 -60.81 -25.56
N HIS A 449 35.66 -61.97 -25.79
CA HIS A 449 36.40 -63.20 -26.05
C HIS A 449 37.32 -63.07 -27.28
N ARG A 450 36.82 -62.50 -28.38
CA ARG A 450 37.61 -62.23 -29.58
C ARG A 450 38.75 -61.23 -29.34
N ALA A 451 38.48 -60.14 -28.58
CA ALA A 451 39.53 -59.18 -28.24
C ALA A 451 40.62 -59.82 -27.37
N GLY A 452 40.28 -60.64 -26.40
CA GLY A 452 41.23 -61.41 -25.59
C GLY A 452 42.06 -62.39 -26.44
N ALA A 453 41.39 -63.11 -27.36
CA ALA A 453 42.08 -64.05 -28.26
C ALA A 453 43.10 -63.36 -29.20
N MET A 454 42.78 -62.13 -29.71
CA MET A 454 43.70 -61.37 -30.51
C MET A 454 44.99 -60.97 -29.78
N LEU A 455 44.94 -60.74 -28.51
CA LEU A 455 46.09 -60.32 -27.70
C LEU A 455 46.77 -61.48 -26.97
N LYS A 456 46.23 -62.68 -26.98
CA LYS A 456 46.73 -63.85 -26.30
C LYS A 456 48.23 -64.10 -26.58
N PRO A 457 48.75 -64.05 -27.84
CA PRO A 457 50.21 -64.23 -28.09
C PRO A 457 51.06 -63.18 -27.36
N GLN A 458 50.52 -61.93 -27.14
CA GLN A 458 51.28 -60.89 -26.46
C GLN A 458 51.21 -61.12 -24.91
N PHE A 459 50.12 -61.62 -24.40
CA PHE A 459 49.97 -62.02 -23.00
C PHE A 459 50.91 -63.20 -22.69
N ASP A 460 50.94 -64.24 -23.53
CA ASP A 460 51.81 -65.40 -23.40
C ASP A 460 53.26 -64.98 -23.45
N ALA A 461 53.64 -64.11 -24.37
CA ALA A 461 55.05 -63.61 -24.53
C ALA A 461 55.52 -62.78 -23.31
N ARG A 462 54.60 -62.16 -22.56
CA ARG A 462 54.91 -61.44 -21.33
C ARG A 462 54.69 -62.23 -20.05
N GLU A 463 54.25 -63.50 -20.18
CA GLU A 463 53.93 -64.39 -19.04
C GLU A 463 52.83 -63.83 -18.15
N VAL A 464 51.85 -63.06 -18.71
CA VAL A 464 50.72 -62.50 -18.01
C VAL A 464 49.48 -63.36 -18.26
N ALA A 465 48.77 -63.77 -17.19
CA ALA A 465 47.55 -64.56 -17.32
C ALA A 465 46.34 -63.65 -17.63
N LEU A 466 45.53 -64.02 -18.64
CA LEU A 466 44.28 -63.34 -18.96
C LEU A 466 43.11 -64.23 -18.48
N HIS A 467 42.26 -63.70 -17.55
CA HIS A 467 41.08 -64.37 -17.02
C HIS A 467 39.79 -63.71 -17.56
N GLU A 468 38.82 -64.54 -17.92
CA GLU A 468 37.52 -64.12 -18.42
C GLU A 468 36.45 -64.55 -17.42
N HIS A 469 35.67 -63.60 -16.90
CA HIS A 469 34.58 -63.81 -15.91
C HIS A 469 33.31 -63.13 -16.38
N PHE A 470 32.52 -63.75 -17.26
CA PHE A 470 31.32 -63.20 -17.83
C PHE A 470 30.12 -63.61 -16.96
N ALA A 471 29.82 -62.79 -15.95
CA ALA A 471 28.74 -63.04 -14.98
C ALA A 471 27.38 -62.39 -15.35
N ALA A 472 27.35 -61.51 -16.34
CA ALA A 472 26.12 -60.92 -16.83
C ALA A 472 25.21 -61.99 -17.45
N GLN A 473 23.94 -62.03 -17.08
CA GLN A 473 22.98 -63.00 -17.63
C GLN A 473 22.66 -62.74 -19.10
N ASP A 474 22.58 -61.48 -19.47
CA ASP A 474 22.41 -61.04 -20.87
C ASP A 474 23.65 -60.21 -21.30
N GLY A 475 24.48 -60.79 -22.14
CA GLY A 475 25.71 -60.20 -22.64
C GLY A 475 25.51 -59.19 -23.76
N PHE A 476 24.27 -58.87 -24.15
CA PHE A 476 24.00 -57.95 -25.27
C PHE A 476 23.98 -56.50 -24.81
N ALA A 477 24.55 -55.60 -25.67
CA ALA A 477 24.43 -54.16 -25.58
C ALA A 477 24.21 -53.56 -26.97
N PHE A 478 23.70 -52.34 -27.03
CA PHE A 478 23.59 -51.56 -28.28
C PHE A 478 24.91 -50.84 -28.51
N CYS A 479 25.78 -51.44 -29.36
CA CYS A 479 27.07 -50.83 -29.66
C CYS A 479 27.55 -51.17 -31.11
N ASP A 480 28.51 -50.38 -31.58
CA ASP A 480 29.28 -50.67 -32.80
C ASP A 480 30.40 -51.68 -32.44
N ALA A 481 30.31 -52.86 -33.02
CA ALA A 481 31.23 -53.97 -32.69
C ALA A 481 32.69 -53.64 -33.03
N GLU A 482 32.98 -52.90 -34.10
CA GLU A 482 34.33 -52.53 -34.50
C GLU A 482 34.93 -51.52 -33.53
N GLN A 483 34.18 -50.45 -33.22
CA GLN A 483 34.62 -49.43 -32.27
C GLN A 483 34.78 -50.03 -30.86
N MET A 484 33.87 -50.88 -30.42
CA MET A 484 33.95 -51.49 -29.09
C MET A 484 35.10 -52.50 -29.00
N THR A 485 35.42 -53.21 -30.09
CA THR A 485 36.65 -54.03 -30.18
C THR A 485 37.89 -53.16 -29.99
N GLN A 486 37.94 -51.99 -30.62
CA GLN A 486 39.04 -51.02 -30.44
C GLN A 486 39.16 -50.56 -28.98
N VAL A 487 38.02 -50.29 -28.31
CA VAL A 487 38.01 -49.96 -26.87
C VAL A 487 38.65 -51.06 -26.05
N MET A 488 38.23 -52.30 -26.28
CA MET A 488 38.74 -53.44 -25.53
C MET A 488 40.21 -53.72 -25.78
N LEU A 489 40.67 -53.61 -27.05
CA LEU A 489 42.09 -53.75 -27.35
C LEU A 489 42.93 -52.66 -26.67
N ASN A 490 42.45 -51.40 -26.63
CA ASN A 490 43.16 -50.31 -25.93
C ASN A 490 43.26 -50.58 -24.42
N LEU A 491 42.14 -51.03 -23.77
CA LEU A 491 42.13 -51.31 -22.35
C LEU A 491 43.01 -52.51 -22.01
N LEU A 492 42.88 -53.63 -22.75
CA LEU A 492 43.68 -54.83 -22.54
C LEU A 492 45.17 -54.59 -22.78
N GLN A 493 45.55 -53.82 -23.80
CA GLN A 493 46.94 -53.42 -24.02
C GLN A 493 47.47 -52.54 -22.88
N ASN A 494 46.67 -51.63 -22.36
CA ASN A 494 47.06 -50.83 -21.21
C ASN A 494 47.26 -51.70 -19.96
N ALA A 495 46.34 -52.63 -19.70
CA ALA A 495 46.41 -53.56 -18.59
C ALA A 495 47.64 -54.49 -18.71
N LEU A 496 47.87 -55.07 -19.89
CA LEU A 496 49.05 -55.89 -20.18
C LEU A 496 50.38 -55.15 -19.98
N GLN A 497 50.42 -53.89 -20.37
CA GLN A 497 51.59 -53.03 -20.17
C GLN A 497 51.80 -52.63 -18.70
N ALA A 498 50.72 -52.57 -17.89
CA ALA A 498 50.79 -52.24 -16.47
C ALA A 498 51.14 -53.45 -15.60
N ALA A 499 50.66 -54.62 -15.98
CA ALA A 499 50.89 -55.86 -15.25
C ALA A 499 52.37 -56.22 -15.18
N PRO A 500 52.87 -56.70 -14.03
CA PRO A 500 54.21 -57.26 -13.90
C PRO A 500 54.33 -58.60 -14.65
N ARG A 501 55.55 -59.06 -14.89
CA ARG A 501 55.78 -60.43 -15.41
C ARG A 501 55.24 -61.46 -14.42
N GLY A 502 54.47 -62.43 -14.91
CA GLY A 502 53.73 -63.40 -14.04
C GLY A 502 52.47 -62.85 -13.40
N GLY A 503 52.10 -61.62 -13.77
CA GLY A 503 50.88 -60.95 -13.28
C GLY A 503 49.60 -61.45 -13.93
N THR A 504 48.51 -60.80 -13.57
CA THR A 504 47.16 -61.16 -14.02
C THR A 504 46.35 -59.98 -14.52
N VAL A 505 45.62 -60.18 -15.61
CA VAL A 505 44.60 -59.24 -16.11
C VAL A 505 43.30 -60.01 -16.20
N SER A 506 42.21 -59.39 -15.77
CA SER A 506 40.89 -59.98 -15.88
C SER A 506 39.91 -59.11 -16.64
N MET A 507 39.05 -59.74 -17.42
CA MET A 507 37.84 -59.16 -18.00
C MET A 507 36.61 -59.71 -17.32
N ALA A 508 35.72 -58.87 -16.88
CA ALA A 508 34.48 -59.30 -16.24
C ALA A 508 33.27 -58.55 -16.81
N THR A 509 32.11 -59.19 -16.81
CA THR A 509 30.85 -58.55 -17.14
C THR A 509 29.87 -58.72 -15.99
N ALA A 510 29.03 -57.72 -15.75
CA ALA A 510 27.99 -57.74 -14.73
C ALA A 510 26.72 -57.03 -15.21
N ASP A 511 25.58 -57.36 -14.63
CA ASP A 511 24.33 -56.67 -14.88
C ASP A 511 24.26 -55.40 -14.04
N ALA A 512 24.04 -54.25 -14.68
CA ALA A 512 23.87 -52.96 -14.04
C ALA A 512 22.51 -52.35 -14.41
N GLY A 513 21.42 -53.07 -14.02
CA GLY A 513 20.06 -52.67 -14.33
C GLY A 513 19.78 -52.62 -15.85
N ALA A 514 19.53 -51.46 -16.43
CA ALA A 514 19.29 -51.27 -17.85
C ALA A 514 20.59 -51.19 -18.70
N ALA A 515 21.76 -51.43 -18.11
CA ALA A 515 23.04 -51.37 -18.76
C ALA A 515 23.86 -52.67 -18.55
N LEU A 516 24.78 -52.90 -19.45
CA LEU A 516 25.83 -53.94 -19.29
C LEU A 516 27.07 -53.25 -18.75
N GLN A 517 27.63 -53.78 -17.68
CA GLN A 517 28.91 -53.33 -17.15
C GLN A 517 30.01 -54.29 -17.62
N VAL A 518 31.09 -53.70 -18.16
CA VAL A 518 32.30 -54.43 -18.53
C VAL A 518 33.46 -53.87 -17.73
N CYS A 519 34.20 -54.75 -17.04
CA CYS A 519 35.37 -54.37 -16.25
C CYS A 519 36.62 -54.99 -16.82
N VAL A 520 37.70 -54.20 -16.86
CA VAL A 520 39.06 -54.70 -17.13
C VAL A 520 39.93 -54.35 -15.93
N ASP A 521 40.47 -55.36 -15.28
CA ASP A 521 41.29 -55.28 -14.07
C ASP A 521 42.72 -55.70 -14.35
N ASP A 522 43.69 -55.00 -13.79
CA ASP A 522 45.09 -55.41 -13.77
C ASP A 522 45.63 -55.46 -12.33
N ASP A 523 46.78 -56.09 -12.13
CA ASP A 523 47.55 -56.14 -10.91
C ASP A 523 48.80 -55.28 -10.92
N GLY A 524 48.75 -54.21 -11.75
CA GLY A 524 49.84 -53.24 -11.89
C GLY A 524 49.89 -52.23 -10.72
N PRO A 525 50.61 -51.12 -10.88
CA PRO A 525 50.78 -50.11 -9.82
C PRO A 525 49.53 -49.26 -9.53
N GLY A 526 48.41 -49.45 -10.29
CA GLY A 526 47.21 -48.67 -10.17
C GLY A 526 47.34 -47.24 -10.67
N ILE A 527 46.31 -46.39 -10.46
CA ILE A 527 46.26 -45.00 -10.85
C ILE A 527 45.92 -44.14 -9.62
N ALA A 528 46.82 -43.19 -9.31
CA ALA A 528 46.63 -42.32 -8.16
C ALA A 528 45.36 -41.44 -8.31
N ALA A 529 44.65 -41.17 -7.22
CA ALA A 529 43.38 -40.44 -7.23
C ALA A 529 43.42 -39.08 -7.98
N PRO A 530 44.48 -38.25 -7.89
CA PRO A 530 44.57 -37.00 -8.67
C PRO A 530 44.65 -37.22 -10.19
N ASP A 531 45.11 -38.37 -10.63
CA ASP A 531 45.32 -38.71 -12.04
C ASP A 531 44.08 -39.37 -12.68
N GLN A 532 43.15 -39.91 -11.89
CA GLN A 532 42.00 -40.65 -12.39
C GLN A 532 41.09 -39.85 -13.32
N THR A 533 41.01 -38.55 -13.14
CA THR A 533 40.28 -37.65 -14.05
C THR A 533 41.14 -37.25 -15.27
N LEU A 534 42.46 -37.24 -15.13
CA LEU A 534 43.39 -36.77 -16.16
C LEU A 534 43.76 -37.87 -17.15
N VAL A 535 43.64 -39.16 -16.79
CA VAL A 535 44.02 -40.27 -17.65
C VAL A 535 43.25 -40.36 -18.96
N PHE A 536 42.08 -39.71 -19.02
CA PHE A 536 41.28 -39.61 -20.23
C PHE A 536 41.56 -38.37 -21.06
N GLU A 537 42.37 -37.42 -20.55
CA GLU A 537 42.80 -36.24 -21.33
C GLU A 537 43.77 -36.62 -22.46
N VAL A 538 43.60 -35.98 -23.60
CA VAL A 538 44.42 -36.17 -24.79
C VAL A 538 45.88 -35.82 -24.47
N PHE A 539 46.82 -36.69 -24.82
CA PHE A 539 48.27 -36.58 -24.56
C PHE A 539 48.69 -36.75 -23.09
N PHE A 540 47.81 -37.14 -22.22
CA PHE A 540 48.17 -37.47 -20.84
C PHE A 540 48.78 -38.87 -20.77
N SER A 541 50.06 -38.98 -20.44
CA SER A 541 50.76 -40.23 -20.18
C SER A 541 51.89 -40.03 -19.17
N LYS A 542 51.99 -40.88 -18.20
CA LYS A 542 53.12 -40.94 -17.24
C LYS A 542 54.14 -42.00 -17.59
N ARG A 543 53.91 -42.73 -18.70
CA ARG A 543 54.82 -43.81 -19.14
C ARG A 543 55.81 -43.28 -20.21
N GLU A 544 57.07 -43.64 -20.13
CA GLU A 544 58.03 -43.35 -21.16
C GLU A 544 57.60 -44.00 -22.50
N GLY A 545 57.51 -43.20 -23.54
CA GLY A 545 57.06 -43.62 -24.85
C GLY A 545 55.55 -43.77 -25.07
N GLY A 546 54.74 -43.50 -24.05
CA GLY A 546 53.28 -43.49 -24.18
C GLY A 546 52.76 -42.17 -24.76
N VAL A 547 51.92 -42.22 -25.81
CA VAL A 547 51.36 -41.06 -26.47
C VAL A 547 50.19 -40.43 -25.76
N GLY A 548 49.55 -41.16 -24.83
CA GLY A 548 48.39 -40.66 -24.08
C GLY A 548 47.10 -40.50 -24.90
N LEU A 549 46.94 -41.22 -26.01
CA LEU A 549 45.75 -41.15 -26.85
C LEU A 549 44.75 -42.31 -26.59
N GLY A 550 45.22 -43.47 -26.13
CA GLY A 550 44.41 -44.69 -26.03
C GLY A 550 43.20 -44.57 -25.14
N LEU A 551 43.34 -43.99 -23.95
CA LEU A 551 42.23 -43.80 -23.00
C LEU A 551 41.30 -42.66 -23.40
N ALA A 552 41.79 -41.63 -24.06
CA ALA A 552 40.97 -40.55 -24.65
C ALA A 552 40.05 -41.10 -25.76
N ILE A 553 40.57 -42.03 -26.58
CA ILE A 553 39.77 -42.74 -27.60
C ILE A 553 38.73 -43.65 -26.93
N VAL A 554 39.07 -44.34 -25.86
CA VAL A 554 38.12 -45.16 -25.08
C VAL A 554 36.98 -44.28 -24.59
N GLN A 555 37.25 -43.16 -23.93
CA GLN A 555 36.23 -42.26 -23.41
C GLN A 555 35.35 -41.70 -24.53
N GLN A 556 35.94 -41.28 -25.65
CA GLN A 556 35.25 -40.73 -26.82
C GLN A 556 34.26 -41.76 -27.43
N ILE A 557 34.74 -43.00 -27.66
CA ILE A 557 33.94 -44.07 -28.23
C ILE A 557 32.78 -44.42 -27.24
N VAL A 558 33.09 -44.70 -25.98
CA VAL A 558 32.10 -45.07 -24.99
C VAL A 558 31.03 -43.99 -24.83
N THR A 559 31.44 -42.71 -24.77
CA THR A 559 30.50 -41.59 -24.71
C THR A 559 29.64 -41.48 -25.97
N GLY A 560 30.23 -41.73 -27.14
CA GLY A 560 29.51 -41.77 -28.44
C GLY A 560 28.43 -42.86 -28.50
N HIS A 561 28.57 -43.92 -27.70
CA HIS A 561 27.60 -45.01 -27.53
C HIS A 561 26.55 -44.70 -26.45
N GLY A 562 26.56 -43.51 -25.81
CA GLY A 562 25.69 -43.20 -24.67
C GLY A 562 26.08 -43.94 -23.40
N GLY A 563 27.29 -44.49 -23.35
CA GLY A 563 27.86 -45.16 -22.17
C GLY A 563 28.75 -44.25 -21.34
N GLU A 564 29.28 -44.79 -20.26
CA GLU A 564 30.20 -44.11 -19.36
C GLU A 564 31.42 -44.98 -19.09
N VAL A 565 32.61 -44.38 -18.96
CA VAL A 565 33.82 -45.05 -18.53
C VAL A 565 34.36 -44.43 -17.26
N ALA A 566 34.69 -45.24 -16.30
CA ALA A 566 35.30 -44.84 -15.03
C ALA A 566 36.57 -45.64 -14.77
N VAL A 567 37.48 -45.08 -13.97
CA VAL A 567 38.68 -45.77 -13.50
C VAL A 567 38.68 -45.77 -11.96
N GLY A 568 39.10 -46.88 -11.37
CA GLY A 568 39.19 -47.08 -9.93
C GLY A 568 40.30 -48.05 -9.59
N GLU A 569 40.30 -48.55 -8.36
CA GLU A 569 41.23 -49.54 -7.85
C GLU A 569 40.73 -50.96 -8.16
N SER A 570 41.60 -51.80 -8.68
CA SER A 570 41.35 -53.20 -8.94
C SER A 570 41.37 -54.00 -7.65
N PRO A 571 40.51 -55.03 -7.50
CA PRO A 571 40.63 -56.00 -6.41
C PRO A 571 41.98 -56.70 -6.34
N ALA A 572 42.71 -56.73 -7.41
CA ALA A 572 44.07 -57.28 -7.49
C ALA A 572 45.16 -56.27 -7.11
N GLY A 573 44.80 -55.03 -6.71
CA GLY A 573 45.72 -53.96 -6.30
C GLY A 573 46.15 -52.99 -7.41
N GLY A 574 45.81 -53.25 -8.68
CA GLY A 574 46.09 -52.40 -9.81
C GLY A 574 44.96 -51.44 -10.21
N ALA A 575 44.81 -51.19 -11.50
CA ALA A 575 43.73 -50.34 -12.01
C ALA A 575 42.51 -51.16 -12.47
N ARG A 576 41.31 -50.65 -12.19
CA ARG A 576 40.05 -51.13 -12.76
C ARG A 576 39.47 -50.10 -13.71
N PHE A 577 39.25 -50.48 -14.94
CA PHE A 577 38.47 -49.70 -15.90
C PHE A 577 37.07 -50.31 -16.00
N THR A 578 36.06 -49.49 -15.75
CA THR A 578 34.63 -49.91 -15.75
C THR A 578 33.92 -49.18 -16.89
N LEU A 579 33.35 -49.94 -17.82
CA LEU A 579 32.52 -49.43 -18.91
C LEU A 579 31.06 -49.73 -18.58
N THR A 580 30.19 -48.77 -18.79
CA THR A 580 28.75 -48.94 -18.66
C THR A 580 28.08 -48.70 -20.01
N LEU A 581 27.51 -49.74 -20.63
CA LEU A 581 26.94 -49.68 -21.96
C LEU A 581 25.40 -49.86 -21.91
N PRO A 582 24.61 -49.01 -22.61
CA PRO A 582 23.16 -49.14 -22.62
C PRO A 582 22.70 -50.43 -23.35
N ARG A 583 21.74 -51.13 -22.80
CA ARG A 583 21.10 -52.31 -23.44
C ARG A 583 19.98 -51.93 -24.42
N ALA A 584 19.48 -50.72 -24.32
CA ALA A 584 18.47 -50.16 -25.24
C ALA A 584 19.11 -49.19 -26.25
N ALA A 585 18.56 -49.10 -27.43
CA ALA A 585 18.97 -48.10 -28.40
C ALA A 585 18.74 -46.69 -27.78
N PRO A 586 19.69 -45.75 -27.83
CA PRO A 586 19.46 -44.40 -27.42
C PRO A 586 18.33 -43.81 -28.24
N LEU A 587 17.37 -43.12 -27.58
CA LEU A 587 16.31 -42.37 -28.25
C LEU A 587 17.00 -41.32 -29.15
N PRO A 588 16.53 -41.14 -30.40
CA PRO A 588 17.06 -40.09 -31.26
C PRO A 588 16.82 -38.73 -30.58
N ALA A 589 17.86 -37.91 -30.46
CA ALA A 589 17.85 -36.58 -29.83
C ALA A 589 17.09 -35.56 -30.69
#